data_aaa042c9c138f547721c6a1eb702d99f
#
_entry.id   aaa042c9c138f547721c6a1eb702d99f
#
_cell.length_a   1.000
_cell.length_b   1.000
_cell.length_c   1.000
_cell.angle_alpha   90.00
_cell.angle_beta   90.00
_cell.angle_gamma   90.00
#
_symmetry.space_group_name_H-M   'P 1'
#
loop_
_entity.id
_entity.type
_entity.pdbx_description
1 polymer ?
#
loop_
_entity_poly.entity_id
_entity_poly.type
_entity_poly.pdbx_seq_one_letter_code
_entity_poly.pdbx_strand_id
1 'polypeptide(L)'
;MKKLVSAAALCCILMSGGAMAHADHGIISSQQAVAIAVKSVQQMTFKDFGFAVGKLDTSWKELEAKQFSVVSIEEGFYIVSAVNSSKAEQVFFKIANNGQVLDVKPVNDF
;
A
#
# COMPACT_ATOMS: atom_id res chain seq x y z
N MET A 1 -26.71 -22.26 16.63
CA MET A 1 -26.38 -21.85 16.64
C MET A 1 -25.88 -21.91 16.96
N LYS A 2 -25.93 -21.79 16.83
CA LYS A 2 -25.35 -21.53 16.98
C LYS A 2 -24.61 -21.46 17.03
N LYS A 3 -24.51 -21.42 16.95
CA LYS A 3 -23.71 -21.12 16.88
C LYS A 3 -22.93 -20.89 16.71
N LEU A 4 -22.98 -20.90 16.50
CA LEU A 4 -22.14 -20.48 16.28
C LEU A 4 -21.50 -20.22 16.22
N VAL A 5 -21.55 -20.25 16.21
CA VAL A 5 -20.84 -19.71 16.07
C VAL A 5 -20.02 -19.67 16.05
N SER A 6 -19.95 -19.65 15.98
CA SER A 6 -19.07 -19.30 15.86
C SER A 6 -18.30 -19.30 15.71
N ALA A 7 -18.29 -19.38 15.61
CA ALA A 7 -17.45 -19.07 15.32
C ALA A 7 -16.77 -18.88 15.13
N ALA A 8 -16.69 -18.85 15.10
CA ALA A 8 -15.96 -18.35 14.87
C ALA A 8 -15.23 -18.19 14.86
N ALA A 9 -15.22 -18.27 14.83
CA ALA A 9 -14.44 -17.80 14.80
C ALA A 9 -13.70 -17.85 14.67
N LEU A 10 -13.59 -17.98 14.47
CA LEU A 10 -12.76 -17.74 14.35
C LEU A 10 -12.10 -17.52 14.06
N CYS A 11 -12.13 -17.52 13.92
CA CYS A 11 -11.37 -17.06 13.75
C CYS A 11 -10.71 -16.76 13.51
N CYS A 12 -10.67 -16.86 13.38
CA CYS A 12 -9.92 -16.32 13.27
C CYS A 12 -9.27 -16.21 13.08
N ILE A 13 -9.19 -16.44 12.93
CA ILE A 13 -8.47 -16.15 12.77
C ILE A 13 -7.88 -16.18 12.54
N LEU A 14 -7.87 -16.25 12.17
CA LEU A 14 -7.13 -16.02 12.03
C LEU A 14 -6.67 -15.88 11.83
N MET A 15 -6.62 -15.94 11.56
CA MET A 15 -6.00 -15.52 11.42
C MET A 15 -5.51 -15.32 11.44
N SER A 16 -5.55 -15.40 11.15
CA SER A 16 -4.83 -14.97 11.25
C SER A 16 -4.38 -14.85 11.25
N GLY A 17 -4.34 -15.07 10.97
CA GLY A 17 -3.57 -14.58 10.94
C GLY A 17 -3.13 -14.61 11.09
N GLY A 18 -2.87 -14.70 10.92
CA GLY A 18 -2.15 -14.28 11.05
C GLY A 18 -1.69 -14.45 11.30
N ALA A 19 -1.47 -14.67 11.21
CA ALA A 19 -0.88 -14.51 11.43
C ALA A 19 -0.26 -14.62 11.61
N MET A 20 0.07 -14.51 11.56
CA MET A 20 0.65 -14.34 11.56
C MET A 20 1.48 -14.40 12.05
N ALA A 21 1.81 -14.32 12.19
CA ALA A 21 2.49 -14.05 12.51
C ALA A 21 3.28 -14.06 12.91
N HIS A 22 3.62 -13.74 12.92
CA HIS A 22 4.43 -13.53 13.34
C HIS A 22 5.75 -13.51 13.40
N ALA A 23 5.97 -13.85 13.12
CA ALA A 23 7.40 -13.94 13.30
C ALA A 23 8.14 -12.75 12.70
N ASP A 24 7.67 -12.26 11.65
CA ASP A 24 8.33 -11.15 10.98
C ASP A 24 7.94 -9.80 11.52
N HIS A 25 7.11 -9.79 12.51
CA HIS A 25 6.99 -8.62 13.38
C HIS A 25 6.93 -7.29 12.65
N GLY A 26 6.03 -7.17 11.71
CA GLY A 26 5.83 -5.91 11.03
C GLY A 26 6.51 -5.77 9.69
N ILE A 27 7.15 -6.84 9.22
CA ILE A 27 7.66 -6.82 7.85
C ILE A 27 6.52 -7.17 6.91
N ILE A 28 6.26 -6.27 5.97
CA ILE A 28 5.17 -6.46 5.03
C ILE A 28 5.65 -7.21 3.80
N SER A 29 4.70 -7.77 3.05
CA SER A 29 4.97 -8.40 1.76
C SER A 29 4.88 -7.39 0.63
N SER A 30 5.31 -7.78 -0.56
CA SER A 30 5.16 -6.95 -1.76
C SER A 30 3.69 -6.60 -2.02
N GLN A 31 2.80 -7.57 -1.82
CA GLN A 31 1.36 -7.31 -2.01
C GLN A 31 0.85 -6.29 -1.01
N GLN A 32 1.33 -6.34 0.21
CA GLN A 32 0.94 -5.37 1.22
C GLN A 32 1.50 -3.98 0.87
N ALA A 33 2.70 -3.92 0.31
CA ALA A 33 3.26 -2.65 -0.14
C ALA A 33 2.39 -2.02 -1.22
N VAL A 34 1.92 -2.83 -2.17
CA VAL A 34 1.00 -2.34 -3.20
C VAL A 34 -0.29 -1.83 -2.57
N ALA A 35 -0.86 -2.59 -1.63
CA ALA A 35 -2.10 -2.19 -0.96
C ALA A 35 -1.92 -0.85 -0.22
N ILE A 36 -0.76 -0.65 0.40
CA ILE A 36 -0.46 0.60 1.09
C ILE A 36 -0.38 1.75 0.09
N ALA A 37 0.25 1.52 -1.07
CA ALA A 37 0.32 2.55 -2.11
C ALA A 37 -1.06 2.91 -2.63
N VAL A 38 -1.93 1.92 -2.86
CA VAL A 38 -3.31 2.15 -3.31
C VAL A 38 -4.04 3.04 -2.31
N LYS A 39 -3.97 2.70 -1.04
CA LYS A 39 -4.63 3.46 0.01
C LYS A 39 -4.05 4.88 0.11
N SER A 40 -2.73 5.00 -0.02
CA SER A 40 -2.06 6.29 0.06
C SER A 40 -2.49 7.22 -1.08
N VAL A 41 -2.60 6.68 -2.29
CA VAL A 41 -3.07 7.48 -3.43
C VAL A 41 -4.46 8.04 -3.12
N GLN A 42 -5.36 7.22 -2.59
CA GLN A 42 -6.70 7.68 -2.27
C GLN A 42 -6.69 8.78 -1.24
N GLN A 43 -5.87 8.64 -0.20
CA GLN A 43 -5.77 9.66 0.85
C GLN A 43 -5.18 10.95 0.30
N MET A 44 -4.21 10.85 -0.61
CA MET A 44 -3.54 12.01 -1.18
C MET A 44 -4.42 12.80 -2.14
N THR A 45 -5.57 12.24 -2.56
CA THR A 45 -6.54 13.03 -3.32
C THR A 45 -7.37 13.93 -2.41
N PHE A 46 -7.33 13.71 -1.11
CA PHE A 46 -8.07 14.53 -0.16
C PHE A 46 -7.21 15.64 0.44
N LYS A 47 -5.92 15.40 0.62
CA LYS A 47 -5.07 16.43 1.19
C LYS A 47 -3.61 16.18 0.84
N ASP A 48 -2.83 17.25 0.99
CA ASP A 48 -1.39 17.23 0.80
C ASP A 48 -0.72 16.72 2.07
N PHE A 49 0.06 15.66 1.96
CA PHE A 49 0.79 15.08 3.09
C PHE A 49 2.23 15.57 3.17
N GLY A 50 2.60 16.54 2.34
CA GLY A 50 3.94 17.11 2.39
C GLY A 50 4.96 16.45 1.49
N PHE A 51 4.55 15.51 0.66
CA PHE A 51 5.45 14.88 -0.30
C PHE A 51 5.64 15.78 -1.53
N ALA A 52 6.71 15.51 -2.28
CA ALA A 52 7.06 16.32 -3.45
C ALA A 52 5.92 16.44 -4.47
N VAL A 53 5.13 15.38 -4.62
CA VAL A 53 4.03 15.37 -5.58
C VAL A 53 2.82 16.20 -5.11
N GLY A 54 2.76 16.54 -3.82
CA GLY A 54 1.65 17.31 -3.26
C GLY A 54 0.36 16.53 -3.27
N LYS A 55 -0.76 17.28 -3.35
CA LYS A 55 -2.08 16.68 -3.40
C LYS A 55 -2.35 16.17 -4.81
N LEU A 56 -2.81 14.91 -4.92
CA LEU A 56 -3.16 14.31 -6.20
C LEU A 56 -4.58 14.71 -6.60
N ASP A 57 -4.84 14.83 -7.91
CA ASP A 57 -6.19 15.19 -8.31
C ASP A 57 -7.12 13.96 -8.24
N THR A 58 -8.42 14.19 -8.43
CA THR A 58 -9.42 13.16 -8.18
C THR A 58 -9.35 11.99 -9.16
N SER A 59 -8.71 12.15 -10.31
CA SER A 59 -8.58 11.05 -11.27
C SER A 59 -7.76 9.90 -10.67
N TRP A 60 -6.88 10.20 -9.71
CA TRP A 60 -6.06 9.18 -9.06
C TRP A 60 -6.88 8.22 -8.18
N LYS A 61 -8.09 8.62 -7.77
CA LYS A 61 -8.97 7.74 -7.00
C LYS A 61 -9.45 6.53 -7.79
N GLU A 62 -9.43 6.62 -9.11
CA GLU A 62 -10.00 5.60 -9.97
C GLU A 62 -8.99 4.56 -10.40
N LEU A 63 -7.76 4.67 -9.94
CA LEU A 63 -6.73 3.69 -10.28
C LEU A 63 -7.07 2.34 -9.69
N GLU A 64 -6.89 1.30 -10.50
CA GLU A 64 -7.06 -0.07 -10.06
C GLU A 64 -5.71 -0.64 -9.62
N ALA A 65 -5.77 -1.74 -8.88
CA ALA A 65 -4.55 -2.35 -8.36
C ALA A 65 -3.55 -2.70 -9.47
N LYS A 66 -4.04 -3.02 -10.66
CA LYS A 66 -3.18 -3.38 -11.79
C LYS A 66 -2.31 -2.23 -12.28
N GLN A 67 -2.64 -1.01 -11.89
CA GLN A 67 -1.86 0.18 -12.25
C GLN A 67 -0.74 0.47 -11.27
N PHE A 68 -0.63 -0.37 -10.26
CA PHE A 68 0.43 -0.31 -9.25
C PHE A 68 1.34 -1.52 -9.43
N SER A 69 2.64 -1.30 -9.29
CA SER A 69 3.58 -2.42 -9.36
C SER A 69 4.81 -2.14 -8.49
N VAL A 70 5.35 -3.23 -7.93
CA VAL A 70 6.60 -3.14 -7.18
C VAL A 70 7.72 -3.11 -8.21
N VAL A 71 8.46 -2.02 -8.27
CA VAL A 71 9.54 -1.86 -9.24
C VAL A 71 10.90 -2.13 -8.60
N SER A 72 10.99 -2.16 -7.28
CA SER A 72 12.23 -2.45 -6.60
C SER A 72 11.95 -2.99 -5.20
N ILE A 73 12.67 -4.04 -4.83
CA ILE A 73 12.64 -4.60 -3.47
C ILE A 73 14.03 -4.43 -2.90
N GLU A 74 14.16 -3.54 -1.95
CA GLU A 74 15.45 -3.20 -1.36
C GLU A 74 15.49 -3.69 0.07
N GLU A 75 16.66 -3.68 0.64
CA GLU A 75 16.80 -4.01 2.05
C GLU A 75 16.16 -2.89 2.86
N GLY A 76 15.06 -3.21 3.52
CA GLY A 76 14.37 -2.26 4.38
C GLY A 76 13.23 -1.50 3.73
N PHE A 77 13.06 -1.55 2.41
CA PHE A 77 11.95 -0.83 1.79
C PHE A 77 11.60 -1.39 0.41
N TYR A 78 10.43 -0.99 -0.06
CA TYR A 78 9.94 -1.30 -1.40
C TYR A 78 9.75 0.01 -2.16
N ILE A 79 9.94 -0.04 -3.49
CA ILE A 79 9.54 1.05 -4.37
C ILE A 79 8.35 0.55 -5.18
N VAL A 80 7.22 1.25 -5.08
CA VAL A 80 5.99 0.92 -5.79
C VAL A 80 5.67 2.06 -6.75
N SER A 81 5.43 1.72 -8.01
CA SER A 81 5.01 2.73 -8.97
C SER A 81 3.49 2.71 -9.10
N ALA A 82 2.90 3.88 -9.31
CA ALA A 82 1.49 4.05 -9.60
C ALA A 82 1.39 4.85 -10.89
N VAL A 83 0.64 4.32 -11.86
CA VAL A 83 0.51 4.95 -13.18
C VAL A 83 -0.91 5.42 -13.37
N ASN A 84 -1.08 6.71 -13.67
CA ASN A 84 -2.37 7.29 -14.02
C ASN A 84 -2.39 7.54 -15.52
N SER A 85 -2.97 6.61 -16.27
CA SER A 85 -3.00 6.67 -17.72
C SER A 85 -3.81 7.85 -18.23
N SER A 86 -4.86 8.23 -17.51
CA SER A 86 -5.72 9.37 -17.92
C SER A 86 -4.95 10.67 -17.97
N LYS A 87 -3.93 10.81 -17.12
CA LYS A 87 -3.16 12.04 -17.01
C LYS A 87 -1.77 11.87 -17.58
N ALA A 88 -1.41 10.67 -18.04
CA ALA A 88 -0.05 10.34 -18.46
C ALA A 88 0.96 10.69 -17.37
N GLU A 89 0.62 10.37 -16.12
CA GLU A 89 1.45 10.68 -14.95
C GLU A 89 1.80 9.41 -14.21
N GLN A 90 2.91 9.46 -13.49
CA GLN A 90 3.39 8.34 -12.71
C GLN A 90 4.00 8.88 -11.42
N VAL A 91 3.79 8.17 -10.32
CA VAL A 91 4.45 8.51 -9.06
C VAL A 91 5.07 7.24 -8.49
N PHE A 92 6.06 7.43 -7.63
CA PHE A 92 6.79 6.33 -7.00
C PHE A 92 6.71 6.51 -5.49
N PHE A 93 6.41 5.40 -4.81
CA PHE A 93 6.29 5.36 -3.35
C PHE A 93 7.47 4.60 -2.78
N LYS A 94 8.14 5.19 -1.82
CA LYS A 94 9.13 4.49 -1.02
C LYS A 94 8.43 4.05 0.27
N ILE A 95 8.26 2.75 0.44
CA ILE A 95 7.49 2.20 1.56
C ILE A 95 8.42 1.33 2.38
N ALA A 96 8.59 1.69 3.65
CA ALA A 96 9.42 0.92 4.56
C ALA A 96 8.83 -0.47 4.76
N ASN A 97 9.67 -1.42 5.11
CA ASN A 97 9.23 -2.81 5.30
C ASN A 97 8.30 -2.97 6.50
N ASN A 98 8.13 -1.93 7.32
CA ASN A 98 7.13 -1.93 8.39
C ASN A 98 5.80 -1.31 7.96
N GLY A 99 5.68 -0.93 6.68
CA GLY A 99 4.45 -0.39 6.12
C GLY A 99 4.35 1.12 6.09
N GLN A 100 5.34 1.83 6.59
CA GLN A 100 5.30 3.29 6.60
C GLN A 100 5.69 3.85 5.24
N VAL A 101 4.89 4.78 4.71
CA VAL A 101 5.24 5.51 3.49
C VAL A 101 6.29 6.54 3.85
N LEU A 102 7.49 6.39 3.29
CA LEU A 102 8.63 7.25 3.62
C LEU A 102 8.72 8.45 2.69
N ASP A 103 8.35 8.26 1.43
CA ASP A 103 8.44 9.35 0.45
C ASP A 103 7.59 9.01 -0.76
N VAL A 104 7.19 10.04 -1.51
CA VAL A 104 6.44 9.91 -2.77
C VAL A 104 7.00 10.93 -3.73
N LYS A 105 7.47 10.47 -4.89
CA LYS A 105 8.12 11.32 -5.88
C LYS A 105 7.59 11.07 -7.28
N PRO A 106 7.67 12.06 -8.17
CA PRO A 106 7.25 11.86 -9.57
C PRO A 106 8.29 11.11 -10.39
N VAL A 107 9.49 10.89 -9.86
CA VAL A 107 10.54 10.13 -10.54
C VAL A 107 11.16 9.15 -9.56
N ASN A 108 11.70 8.05 -10.09
CA ASN A 108 12.32 7.02 -9.26
C ASN A 108 13.79 7.35 -9.05
N ASP A 109 14.05 8.26 -8.15
CA ASP A 109 15.42 8.66 -7.82
C ASP A 109 15.70 8.53 -6.33
N PHE A 110 15.18 7.50 -5.74
CA PHE A 110 15.40 7.20 -4.32
C PHE A 110 16.80 6.69 -4.04
#